data_30a0b22ff3eace04a5acb8791ba37fcd
#
_entry.id   30a0b22ff3eace04a5acb8791ba37fcd
#
_cell.length_a   1.000
_cell.length_b   1.000
_cell.length_c   1.000
_cell.angle_alpha   90.00
_cell.angle_beta   90.00
_cell.angle_gamma   90.00
#
_symmetry.space_group_name_H-M   'P 1'
#
loop_
_entity.id
_entity.type
_entity.pdbx_description
1 polymer ?
#
loop_
_entity_poly.entity_id
_entity_poly.type
_entity_poly.pdbx_seq_one_letter_code
_entity_poly.pdbx_strand_id
1 'polypeptide(L)'
;MSQRSTSPLSRSTVRRTLQRFWGVTRTQPLIVFLSVLSSAGYIFLLTFANTYVMALIVDRVQAGPVAGDQVFEVFGPYILALVLVNLVGQILSKLQDYTVYKLEIAGNYHLARLSFDTLSNQSMTFHTSRFGGSLVSQTSRFMSGYTGLVDVTVYSLIPTITSVICTVAALAPVVPTFTVILVCIMVVYIAFVWLMYKRIMPLSAATSAAQNKLSGVLSDAVTNILAVKTCGREDFERDLFDAADRAARDAETVSMHAMMQRNFTTSGLIVITMAVVSVFVAGGNAWFGISAGALVMIFTYTYNLTMRLNYVSSMMQRINRALGDAAEMTRVLDEPRLVADDPDAPELKVTEGAIDFEHLSFAYRDAVAGESVFDDLTLHVAAGQRVGLVGKSGSGKTTLTKLLLRLDDVQGGRVLVDGQDVSRCTQQSLRRQVAYVPQEALLFHRSIRENIAYGRPNATDEQIREAARLANATEFIDRLPRGFDTMVGERGVKLSGGQRQRVAIARAILTDAPILVLDEATSALDSESEALVQEALENLMRGRTSIVVAHRLSTVAALDRIVVLADGEIVEDGTHAQLVEAGGEYASLWSRQTGAFLEA
;
A
#
# COMPACT_ATOMS: atom_id res chain seq x y z
N MET A 1 20.87 -7.49 0.80
CA MET A 1 19.51 -7.24 1.33
C MET A 1 19.55 -7.16 2.85
N SER A 2 19.51 -5.97 3.40
CA SER A 2 19.51 -5.72 4.84
C SER A 2 18.23 -6.32 5.46
N GLN A 3 18.41 -7.30 6.36
CA GLN A 3 17.37 -7.77 7.28
C GLN A 3 16.91 -6.57 8.13
N ARG A 4 15.90 -5.84 7.66
CA ARG A 4 15.19 -4.91 8.53
C ARG A 4 14.41 -5.76 9.53
N SER A 5 15.02 -5.93 10.71
CA SER A 5 14.42 -6.51 11.91
C SER A 5 12.99 -6.01 12.06
N THR A 6 12.07 -6.92 12.38
CA THR A 6 10.73 -6.62 12.88
C THR A 6 10.85 -5.90 14.22
N SER A 7 11.28 -4.63 14.19
CA SER A 7 11.29 -3.79 15.38
C SER A 7 9.84 -3.62 15.87
N PRO A 8 9.58 -3.73 17.18
CA PRO A 8 8.26 -3.52 17.74
C PRO A 8 7.72 -2.18 17.25
N LEU A 9 6.40 -2.10 17.03
CA LEU A 9 5.71 -0.88 16.59
C LEU A 9 6.23 0.32 17.37
N SER A 10 6.92 1.24 16.69
CA SER A 10 7.43 2.42 17.37
C SER A 10 6.24 3.27 17.84
N ARG A 11 6.35 3.88 19.01
CA ARG A 11 5.29 4.77 19.55
C ARG A 11 4.97 5.91 18.55
N SER A 12 5.97 6.39 17.81
CA SER A 12 5.79 7.41 16.78
C SER A 12 4.95 6.92 15.61
N THR A 13 5.22 5.70 15.10
CA THR A 13 4.44 5.11 14.01
C THR A 13 2.98 4.90 14.43
N VAL A 14 2.73 4.34 15.62
CA VAL A 14 1.37 4.16 16.16
C VAL A 14 0.64 5.50 16.26
N ARG A 15 1.29 6.52 16.81
CA ARG A 15 0.69 7.86 16.92
C ARG A 15 0.32 8.44 15.55
N ARG A 16 1.22 8.33 14.56
CA ARG A 16 0.98 8.83 13.19
C ARG A 16 -0.15 8.07 12.49
N THR A 17 -0.20 6.74 12.65
CA THR A 17 -1.30 5.91 12.13
C THR A 17 -2.64 6.38 12.71
N LEU A 18 -2.72 6.51 14.04
CA LEU A 18 -3.94 6.96 14.71
C LEU A 18 -4.34 8.39 14.31
N GLN A 19 -3.36 9.29 14.14
CA GLN A 19 -3.63 10.65 13.66
C GLN A 19 -4.22 10.67 12.24
N ARG A 20 -3.70 9.82 11.32
CA ARG A 20 -4.25 9.70 9.96
C ARG A 20 -5.64 9.11 9.97
N PHE A 21 -5.85 8.02 10.70
CA PHE A 21 -7.17 7.40 10.81
C PHE A 21 -8.19 8.35 11.44
N TRP A 22 -7.83 9.05 12.49
CA TRP A 22 -8.68 10.08 13.08
C TRP A 22 -8.94 11.25 12.12
N GLY A 23 -7.91 11.67 11.37
CA GLY A 23 -8.04 12.71 10.34
C GLY A 23 -9.14 12.39 9.32
N VAL A 24 -9.22 11.14 8.89
CA VAL A 24 -10.26 10.66 7.97
C VAL A 24 -11.60 10.50 8.70
N THR A 25 -11.62 9.88 9.87
CA THR A 25 -12.86 9.65 10.63
C THR A 25 -13.58 10.96 10.98
N ARG A 26 -12.83 11.99 11.38
CA ARG A 26 -13.39 13.31 11.75
C ARG A 26 -14.03 14.08 10.58
N THR A 27 -13.86 13.63 9.33
CA THR A 27 -14.56 14.26 8.18
C THR A 27 -16.06 14.03 8.22
N GLN A 28 -16.53 13.06 9.03
CA GLN A 28 -17.94 12.71 9.18
C GLN A 28 -18.41 12.79 10.65
N PRO A 29 -18.42 13.97 11.28
CA PRO A 29 -18.62 14.11 12.72
C PRO A 29 -19.99 13.62 13.20
N LEU A 30 -21.03 13.81 12.38
CA LEU A 30 -22.39 13.33 12.69
C LEU A 30 -22.44 11.80 12.72
N ILE A 31 -21.81 11.12 11.76
CA ILE A 31 -21.79 9.65 11.70
C ILE A 31 -21.01 9.09 12.90
N VAL A 32 -19.88 9.71 13.25
CA VAL A 32 -19.08 9.33 14.44
C VAL A 32 -19.93 9.48 15.71
N PHE A 33 -20.62 10.61 15.89
CA PHE A 33 -21.48 10.84 17.04
C PHE A 33 -22.61 9.80 17.12
N LEU A 34 -23.31 9.57 16.00
CA LEU A 34 -24.37 8.55 15.93
C LEU A 34 -23.85 7.14 16.18
N SER A 35 -22.65 6.81 15.72
CA SER A 35 -22.00 5.52 15.96
C SER A 35 -21.73 5.29 17.45
N VAL A 36 -21.19 6.29 18.15
CA VAL A 36 -20.94 6.21 19.60
C VAL A 36 -22.26 6.12 20.36
N LEU A 37 -23.22 7.00 20.02
CA LEU A 37 -24.52 7.03 20.68
C LEU A 37 -25.30 5.72 20.50
N SER A 38 -25.36 5.19 19.27
CA SER A 38 -26.04 3.95 18.97
C SER A 38 -25.36 2.75 19.65
N SER A 39 -24.01 2.72 19.65
CA SER A 39 -23.23 1.68 20.30
C SER A 39 -23.42 1.65 21.83
N ALA A 40 -23.42 2.79 22.48
CA ALA A 40 -23.69 2.88 23.91
C ALA A 40 -25.18 2.64 24.22
N GLY A 41 -26.08 3.22 23.41
CA GLY A 41 -27.51 3.16 23.62
C GLY A 41 -28.10 1.77 23.50
N TYR A 42 -27.68 0.98 22.49
CA TYR A 42 -28.21 -0.39 22.35
C TYR A 42 -27.79 -1.28 23.53
N ILE A 43 -26.57 -1.12 24.03
CA ILE A 43 -26.11 -1.84 25.24
C ILE A 43 -26.91 -1.44 26.46
N PHE A 44 -27.09 -0.13 26.65
CA PHE A 44 -27.89 0.38 27.76
C PHE A 44 -29.32 -0.21 27.71
N LEU A 45 -29.98 -0.17 26.56
CA LEU A 45 -31.37 -0.67 26.46
C LEU A 45 -31.45 -2.19 26.54
N LEU A 46 -30.74 -2.93 25.71
CA LEU A 46 -30.91 -4.39 25.61
C LEU A 46 -30.30 -5.14 26.81
N THR A 47 -29.32 -4.56 27.51
CA THR A 47 -28.75 -5.24 28.67
C THR A 47 -29.27 -4.66 29.98
N PHE A 48 -29.20 -3.34 30.17
CA PHE A 48 -29.48 -2.73 31.49
C PHE A 48 -30.98 -2.43 31.69
N ALA A 49 -31.59 -1.68 30.76
CA ALA A 49 -33.02 -1.34 30.89
C ALA A 49 -33.92 -2.58 30.81
N ASN A 50 -33.61 -3.51 29.91
CA ASN A 50 -34.34 -4.76 29.76
C ASN A 50 -34.29 -5.59 31.08
N THR A 51 -33.11 -5.77 31.65
CA THR A 51 -32.93 -6.48 32.94
C THR A 51 -33.60 -5.75 34.09
N TYR A 52 -33.57 -4.43 34.11
CA TYR A 52 -34.26 -3.63 35.14
C TYR A 52 -35.76 -3.84 35.12
N VAL A 53 -36.40 -3.79 33.94
CA VAL A 53 -37.85 -4.06 33.83
C VAL A 53 -38.18 -5.51 34.23
N MET A 54 -37.33 -6.48 33.87
CA MET A 54 -37.47 -7.85 34.33
C MET A 54 -37.38 -7.97 35.85
N ALA A 55 -36.49 -7.26 36.49
CA ALA A 55 -36.38 -7.22 37.95
C ALA A 55 -37.64 -6.67 38.62
N LEU A 56 -38.26 -5.64 38.06
CA LEU A 56 -39.55 -5.11 38.54
C LEU A 56 -40.68 -6.12 38.41
N ILE A 57 -40.72 -6.89 37.33
CA ILE A 57 -41.70 -8.00 37.17
C ILE A 57 -41.50 -9.07 38.25
N VAL A 58 -40.24 -9.48 38.50
CA VAL A 58 -39.90 -10.48 39.53
C VAL A 58 -40.31 -9.99 40.91
N ASP A 59 -40.02 -8.75 41.28
CA ASP A 59 -40.42 -8.17 42.54
C ASP A 59 -41.97 -8.12 42.69
N ARG A 60 -42.67 -7.79 41.58
CA ARG A 60 -44.15 -7.79 41.59
C ARG A 60 -44.75 -9.19 41.75
N VAL A 61 -44.14 -10.19 41.11
CA VAL A 61 -44.56 -11.61 41.28
C VAL A 61 -44.35 -12.08 42.72
N GLN A 62 -43.23 -11.68 43.34
CA GLN A 62 -42.92 -12.03 44.74
C GLN A 62 -43.87 -11.35 45.74
N ALA A 63 -44.44 -10.19 45.40
CA ALA A 63 -45.36 -9.47 46.28
C ALA A 63 -46.72 -10.19 46.51
N GLY A 64 -47.03 -11.23 45.73
CA GLY A 64 -48.18 -12.10 45.90
C GLY A 64 -48.84 -12.54 44.59
N PRO A 65 -49.70 -13.58 44.62
CA PRO A 65 -50.36 -14.09 43.44
C PRO A 65 -51.36 -13.06 42.88
N VAL A 66 -51.39 -12.95 41.55
CA VAL A 66 -52.31 -12.08 40.79
C VAL A 66 -53.39 -12.97 40.17
N ALA A 67 -54.67 -12.57 40.28
CA ALA A 67 -55.76 -13.29 39.64
C ALA A 67 -55.63 -13.30 38.12
N GLY A 68 -56.04 -14.41 37.47
CA GLY A 68 -55.79 -14.61 36.04
C GLY A 68 -56.39 -13.52 35.13
N ASP A 69 -57.52 -12.95 35.51
CA ASP A 69 -58.20 -11.83 34.85
C ASP A 69 -57.49 -10.48 35.01
N GLN A 70 -56.68 -10.31 36.05
CA GLN A 70 -55.92 -9.09 36.34
C GLN A 70 -54.48 -9.10 35.80
N VAL A 71 -54.01 -10.21 35.21
CA VAL A 71 -52.62 -10.35 34.75
C VAL A 71 -52.22 -9.24 33.77
N PHE A 72 -53.07 -8.92 32.80
CA PHE A 72 -52.77 -7.88 31.83
C PHE A 72 -52.85 -6.47 32.41
N GLU A 73 -53.70 -6.24 33.40
CA GLU A 73 -53.79 -4.96 34.10
C GLU A 73 -52.53 -4.67 34.92
N VAL A 74 -52.02 -5.70 35.62
CA VAL A 74 -50.83 -5.56 36.48
C VAL A 74 -49.54 -5.62 35.72
N PHE A 75 -49.38 -6.54 34.77
CA PHE A 75 -48.12 -6.76 34.04
C PHE A 75 -48.08 -6.10 32.68
N GLY A 76 -49.21 -5.66 32.12
CA GLY A 76 -49.28 -5.02 30.80
C GLY A 76 -48.30 -3.85 30.62
N PRO A 77 -48.20 -2.91 31.58
CA PRO A 77 -47.21 -1.80 31.48
C PRO A 77 -45.75 -2.28 31.42
N TYR A 78 -45.39 -3.32 32.15
CA TYR A 78 -44.02 -3.89 32.12
C TYR A 78 -43.76 -4.63 30.82
N ILE A 79 -44.73 -5.37 30.31
CA ILE A 79 -44.63 -6.07 29.00
C ILE A 79 -44.45 -5.01 27.89
N LEU A 80 -45.28 -3.96 27.91
CA LEU A 80 -45.15 -2.88 26.94
C LEU A 80 -43.78 -2.20 27.03
N ALA A 81 -43.29 -1.92 28.24
CA ALA A 81 -41.94 -1.36 28.44
C ALA A 81 -40.84 -2.28 27.88
N LEU A 82 -40.92 -3.60 28.12
CA LEU A 82 -40.00 -4.58 27.54
C LEU A 82 -40.01 -4.57 26.02
N VAL A 83 -41.20 -4.54 25.41
CA VAL A 83 -41.33 -4.50 23.95
C VAL A 83 -40.73 -3.23 23.40
N LEU A 84 -41.00 -2.05 23.99
CA LEU A 84 -40.46 -0.79 23.56
C LEU A 84 -38.95 -0.70 23.74
N VAL A 85 -38.40 -1.14 24.88
CA VAL A 85 -36.98 -1.18 25.16
C VAL A 85 -36.24 -2.07 24.14
N ASN A 86 -36.79 -3.26 23.85
CA ASN A 86 -36.22 -4.15 22.86
C ASN A 86 -36.33 -3.57 21.44
N LEU A 87 -37.47 -3.01 21.05
CA LEU A 87 -37.66 -2.42 19.74
C LEU A 87 -36.65 -1.27 19.48
N VAL A 88 -36.58 -0.32 20.41
CA VAL A 88 -35.65 0.81 20.29
C VAL A 88 -34.20 0.34 20.34
N GLY A 89 -33.89 -0.64 21.20
CA GLY A 89 -32.57 -1.24 21.29
C GLY A 89 -32.13 -1.91 19.98
N GLN A 90 -33.05 -2.63 19.31
CA GLN A 90 -32.78 -3.23 18.01
C GLN A 90 -32.59 -2.18 16.91
N ILE A 91 -33.39 -1.09 16.93
CA ILE A 91 -33.20 0.05 15.99
C ILE A 91 -31.82 0.66 16.18
N LEU A 92 -31.40 0.89 17.43
CA LEU A 92 -30.04 1.43 17.71
C LEU A 92 -28.95 0.47 17.27
N SER A 93 -29.12 -0.85 17.44
CA SER A 93 -28.17 -1.84 16.94
C SER A 93 -28.04 -1.77 15.41
N LYS A 94 -29.15 -1.63 14.69
CA LYS A 94 -29.09 -1.46 13.22
C LYS A 94 -28.53 -0.11 12.79
N LEU A 95 -28.79 0.94 13.54
CA LEU A 95 -28.15 2.24 13.33
C LEU A 95 -26.63 2.16 13.55
N GLN A 96 -26.18 1.40 14.54
CA GLN A 96 -24.75 1.13 14.75
C GLN A 96 -24.13 0.47 13.52
N ASP A 97 -24.73 -0.64 13.01
CA ASP A 97 -24.25 -1.32 11.80
C ASP A 97 -24.16 -0.33 10.61
N TYR A 98 -25.22 0.44 10.38
CA TYR A 98 -25.26 1.43 9.29
C TYR A 98 -24.15 2.49 9.41
N THR A 99 -23.93 3.02 10.62
CA THR A 99 -22.94 4.06 10.84
C THR A 99 -21.51 3.52 10.70
N VAL A 100 -21.24 2.29 11.14
CA VAL A 100 -19.94 1.62 10.93
C VAL A 100 -19.67 1.44 9.45
N TYR A 101 -20.58 0.86 8.67
CA TYR A 101 -20.40 0.70 7.23
C TYR A 101 -20.15 2.04 6.51
N LYS A 102 -20.85 3.11 6.91
CA LYS A 102 -20.61 4.45 6.34
C LYS A 102 -19.21 4.96 6.63
N LEU A 103 -18.72 4.79 7.87
CA LEU A 103 -17.35 5.19 8.27
C LEU A 103 -16.30 4.39 7.50
N GLU A 104 -16.50 3.08 7.38
CA GLU A 104 -15.56 2.18 6.69
C GLU A 104 -15.48 2.48 5.18
N ILE A 105 -16.62 2.63 4.51
CA ILE A 105 -16.67 2.96 3.09
C ILE A 105 -15.96 4.29 2.82
N ALA A 106 -16.31 5.33 3.58
CA ALA A 106 -15.69 6.64 3.41
C ALA A 106 -14.20 6.63 3.77
N GLY A 107 -13.84 5.93 4.86
CA GLY A 107 -12.46 5.77 5.30
C GLY A 107 -11.60 5.08 4.27
N ASN A 108 -12.05 3.95 3.74
CA ASN A 108 -11.34 3.19 2.72
C ASN A 108 -11.15 4.00 1.44
N TYR A 109 -12.16 4.74 0.99
CA TYR A 109 -12.05 5.62 -0.17
C TYR A 109 -10.96 6.70 0.02
N HIS A 110 -10.97 7.38 1.17
CA HIS A 110 -9.98 8.43 1.46
C HIS A 110 -8.56 7.88 1.64
N LEU A 111 -8.42 6.74 2.32
CA LEU A 111 -7.11 6.10 2.54
C LEU A 111 -6.53 5.51 1.25
N ALA A 112 -7.37 4.92 0.39
CA ALA A 112 -6.96 4.44 -0.92
C ALA A 112 -6.43 5.60 -1.77
N ARG A 113 -7.16 6.72 -1.83
CA ARG A 113 -6.75 7.91 -2.57
C ARG A 113 -5.46 8.51 -2.00
N LEU A 114 -5.35 8.67 -0.68
CA LEU A 114 -4.13 9.14 -0.03
C LEU A 114 -2.92 8.27 -0.37
N SER A 115 -3.12 6.94 -0.34
CA SER A 115 -2.07 5.98 -0.69
C SER A 115 -1.66 6.11 -2.15
N PHE A 116 -2.64 6.18 -3.07
CA PHE A 116 -2.38 6.35 -4.49
C PHE A 116 -1.65 7.67 -4.78
N ASP A 117 -2.15 8.80 -4.24
CA ASP A 117 -1.54 10.12 -4.43
C ASP A 117 -0.11 10.17 -3.88
N THR A 118 0.17 9.48 -2.76
CA THR A 118 1.52 9.41 -2.22
C THR A 118 2.42 8.55 -3.09
N LEU A 119 1.98 7.33 -3.45
CA LEU A 119 2.79 6.41 -4.23
C LEU A 119 3.06 6.94 -5.64
N SER A 120 2.06 7.51 -6.32
CA SER A 120 2.22 8.06 -7.68
C SER A 120 3.18 9.26 -7.76
N ASN A 121 3.37 9.97 -6.65
CA ASN A 121 4.25 11.14 -6.56
C ASN A 121 5.62 10.83 -5.90
N GLN A 122 5.94 9.56 -5.64
CA GLN A 122 7.28 9.18 -5.18
C GLN A 122 8.27 9.13 -6.34
N SER A 123 9.58 9.27 -6.02
CA SER A 123 10.66 9.22 -7.01
C SER A 123 10.78 7.85 -7.66
N MET A 124 11.42 7.80 -8.84
CA MET A 124 11.68 6.53 -9.51
C MET A 124 12.58 5.60 -8.68
N THR A 125 13.56 6.14 -7.97
CA THR A 125 14.44 5.43 -7.04
C THR A 125 13.66 4.71 -5.93
N PHE A 126 12.58 5.34 -5.41
CA PHE A 126 11.66 4.69 -4.47
C PHE A 126 11.00 3.44 -5.07
N HIS A 127 10.53 3.53 -6.33
CA HIS A 127 9.85 2.42 -7.00
C HIS A 127 10.79 1.30 -7.43
N THR A 128 12.00 1.61 -7.89
CA THR A 128 13.00 0.60 -8.29
C THR A 128 13.57 -0.17 -7.10
N SER A 129 13.66 0.47 -5.92
CA SER A 129 14.14 -0.17 -4.70
C SER A 129 13.10 -1.06 -4.01
N ARG A 130 11.84 -1.10 -4.49
CA ARG A 130 10.72 -1.80 -3.87
C ARG A 130 9.93 -2.62 -4.86
N PHE A 131 9.44 -3.75 -4.39
CA PHE A 131 8.58 -4.61 -5.19
C PHE A 131 7.15 -4.04 -5.25
N GLY A 132 6.64 -3.74 -6.45
CA GLY A 132 5.32 -3.12 -6.66
C GLY A 132 4.16 -3.88 -6.02
N GLY A 133 4.16 -5.22 -6.11
CA GLY A 133 3.16 -6.07 -5.45
C GLY A 133 3.13 -5.92 -3.92
N SER A 134 4.30 -5.64 -3.31
CA SER A 134 4.39 -5.36 -1.87
C SER A 134 3.69 -4.05 -1.52
N LEU A 135 3.87 -2.99 -2.31
CA LEU A 135 3.21 -1.68 -2.09
C LEU A 135 1.68 -1.78 -2.21
N VAL A 136 1.18 -2.55 -3.17
CA VAL A 136 -0.26 -2.84 -3.32
C VAL A 136 -0.79 -3.58 -2.09
N SER A 137 -0.07 -4.62 -1.63
CA SER A 137 -0.43 -5.37 -0.43
C SER A 137 -0.42 -4.48 0.83
N GLN A 138 0.60 -3.62 0.99
CA GLN A 138 0.69 -2.67 2.11
C GLN A 138 -0.48 -1.68 2.11
N THR A 139 -0.88 -1.18 0.94
CA THR A 139 -2.06 -0.30 0.79
C THR A 139 -3.34 -1.03 1.22
N SER A 140 -3.55 -2.26 0.77
CA SER A 140 -4.71 -3.07 1.18
C SER A 140 -4.74 -3.33 2.69
N ARG A 141 -3.60 -3.69 3.29
CA ARG A 141 -3.48 -3.89 4.74
C ARG A 141 -3.71 -2.60 5.53
N PHE A 142 -3.28 -1.46 5.01
CA PHE A 142 -3.53 -0.16 5.63
C PHE A 142 -5.02 0.17 5.76
N MET A 143 -5.79 -0.09 4.69
CA MET A 143 -7.24 0.04 4.70
C MET A 143 -7.91 -0.97 5.66
N SER A 144 -7.50 -2.23 5.60
CA SER A 144 -8.00 -3.27 6.53
C SER A 144 -7.68 -2.96 7.99
N GLY A 145 -6.52 -2.31 8.26
CA GLY A 145 -6.17 -1.83 9.58
C GLY A 145 -7.13 -0.74 10.09
N TYR A 146 -7.59 0.15 9.21
CA TYR A 146 -8.60 1.15 9.56
C TYR A 146 -9.94 0.52 9.91
N THR A 147 -10.49 -0.37 9.05
CA THR A 147 -11.77 -1.05 9.30
C THR A 147 -11.69 -1.87 10.58
N GLY A 148 -10.61 -2.63 10.78
CA GLY A 148 -10.42 -3.41 12.01
C GLY A 148 -10.35 -2.55 13.27
N LEU A 149 -9.86 -1.31 13.19
CA LEU A 149 -9.82 -0.39 14.32
C LEU A 149 -11.19 0.24 14.61
N VAL A 150 -11.95 0.60 13.57
CA VAL A 150 -13.34 1.07 13.69
C VAL A 150 -14.20 -0.02 14.31
N ASP A 151 -14.15 -1.24 13.78
CA ASP A 151 -14.88 -2.40 14.29
C ASP A 151 -14.62 -2.65 15.78
N VAL A 152 -13.35 -2.75 16.14
CA VAL A 152 -12.98 -2.99 17.55
C VAL A 152 -13.46 -1.86 18.46
N THR A 153 -13.38 -0.62 17.99
CA THR A 153 -13.82 0.53 18.77
C THR A 153 -15.32 0.52 18.98
N VAL A 154 -16.10 0.36 17.92
CA VAL A 154 -17.55 0.50 17.96
C VAL A 154 -18.23 -0.76 18.50
N TYR A 155 -17.80 -1.97 18.10
CA TYR A 155 -18.43 -3.23 18.52
C TYR A 155 -17.86 -3.83 19.81
N SER A 156 -16.69 -3.36 20.28
CA SER A 156 -16.06 -3.97 21.47
C SER A 156 -15.71 -2.95 22.56
N LEU A 157 -14.96 -1.90 22.22
CA LEU A 157 -14.45 -0.95 23.22
C LEU A 157 -15.58 -0.12 23.84
N ILE A 158 -16.40 0.56 23.02
CA ILE A 158 -17.52 1.39 23.50
C ILE A 158 -18.52 0.54 24.29
N PRO A 159 -19.03 -0.63 23.80
CA PRO A 159 -19.87 -1.51 24.56
C PRO A 159 -19.29 -1.97 25.90
N THR A 160 -18.00 -2.28 25.94
CA THR A 160 -17.34 -2.71 27.19
C THR A 160 -17.28 -1.59 28.20
N ILE A 161 -16.86 -0.37 27.79
CA ILE A 161 -16.84 0.81 28.66
C ILE A 161 -18.25 1.13 29.17
N THR A 162 -19.25 1.14 28.29
CA THR A 162 -20.64 1.37 28.63
C THR A 162 -21.13 0.33 29.66
N SER A 163 -20.82 -0.96 29.43
CA SER A 163 -21.20 -2.02 30.38
C SER A 163 -20.58 -1.84 31.76
N VAL A 164 -19.29 -1.47 31.83
CA VAL A 164 -18.63 -1.19 33.13
C VAL A 164 -19.32 -0.03 33.85
N ILE A 165 -19.51 1.09 33.15
CA ILE A 165 -20.14 2.29 33.74
C ILE A 165 -21.56 1.98 34.22
N CYS A 166 -22.39 1.37 33.37
CA CYS A 166 -23.78 1.06 33.71
C CYS A 166 -23.91 0.01 34.82
N THR A 167 -23.02 -1.01 34.85
CA THR A 167 -23.03 -2.01 35.95
C THR A 167 -22.73 -1.34 37.29
N VAL A 168 -21.68 -0.53 37.35
CA VAL A 168 -21.31 0.18 38.59
C VAL A 168 -22.42 1.16 38.99
N ALA A 169 -22.92 1.97 38.05
CA ALA A 169 -23.97 2.96 38.34
C ALA A 169 -25.30 2.30 38.81
N ALA A 170 -25.66 1.15 38.26
CA ALA A 170 -26.89 0.43 38.64
C ALA A 170 -26.77 -0.32 39.97
N LEU A 171 -25.61 -0.91 40.28
CA LEU A 171 -25.44 -1.74 41.49
C LEU A 171 -24.98 -0.95 42.70
N ALA A 172 -24.22 0.15 42.54
CA ALA A 172 -23.69 0.93 43.68
C ALA A 172 -24.77 1.45 44.64
N PRO A 173 -25.91 1.99 44.19
CA PRO A 173 -26.97 2.42 45.12
C PRO A 173 -27.76 1.28 45.78
N VAL A 174 -27.83 0.11 45.10
CA VAL A 174 -28.60 -1.03 45.58
C VAL A 174 -27.80 -1.92 46.52
N VAL A 175 -26.56 -2.22 46.15
CA VAL A 175 -25.68 -3.14 46.89
C VAL A 175 -24.22 -2.64 46.89
N PRO A 176 -23.90 -1.60 47.68
CA PRO A 176 -22.57 -0.94 47.63
C PRO A 176 -21.41 -1.89 47.95
N THR A 177 -21.59 -2.77 48.97
CA THR A 177 -20.56 -3.74 49.36
C THR A 177 -20.21 -4.72 48.21
N PHE A 178 -21.22 -5.25 47.52
CA PHE A 178 -21.01 -6.14 46.38
C PHE A 178 -20.31 -5.39 45.24
N THR A 179 -20.73 -4.15 44.98
CA THR A 179 -20.14 -3.34 43.90
C THR A 179 -18.65 -3.11 44.15
N VAL A 180 -18.21 -2.83 45.38
CA VAL A 180 -16.80 -2.71 45.70
C VAL A 180 -16.04 -4.02 45.45
N ILE A 181 -16.59 -5.15 45.89
CA ILE A 181 -15.98 -6.47 45.63
C ILE A 181 -15.86 -6.73 44.12
N LEU A 182 -16.90 -6.44 43.34
CA LEU A 182 -16.91 -6.60 41.89
C LEU A 182 -15.84 -5.73 41.20
N VAL A 183 -15.71 -4.47 41.63
CA VAL A 183 -14.67 -3.56 41.11
C VAL A 183 -13.27 -4.09 41.44
N CYS A 184 -13.05 -4.59 42.65
CA CYS A 184 -11.77 -5.19 43.03
C CYS A 184 -11.44 -6.41 42.15
N ILE A 185 -12.39 -7.31 41.94
CA ILE A 185 -12.22 -8.48 41.05
C ILE A 185 -11.89 -7.99 39.63
N MET A 186 -12.59 -6.98 39.12
CA MET A 186 -12.36 -6.43 37.78
C MET A 186 -10.95 -5.83 37.63
N VAL A 187 -10.46 -5.12 38.63
CA VAL A 187 -9.08 -4.59 38.63
C VAL A 187 -8.05 -5.72 38.61
N VAL A 188 -8.25 -6.75 39.43
CA VAL A 188 -7.39 -7.96 39.43
C VAL A 188 -7.42 -8.65 38.06
N TYR A 189 -8.60 -8.81 37.46
CA TYR A 189 -8.75 -9.38 36.13
C TYR A 189 -7.99 -8.58 35.06
N ILE A 190 -8.17 -7.27 35.02
CA ILE A 190 -7.49 -6.39 34.05
C ILE A 190 -5.98 -6.44 34.27
N ALA A 191 -5.50 -6.39 35.50
CA ALA A 191 -4.07 -6.49 35.82
C ALA A 191 -3.49 -7.83 35.34
N PHE A 192 -4.19 -8.93 35.57
CA PHE A 192 -3.79 -10.25 35.10
C PHE A 192 -3.73 -10.34 33.56
N VAL A 193 -4.78 -9.86 32.87
CA VAL A 193 -4.82 -9.81 31.40
C VAL A 193 -3.64 -9.02 30.85
N TRP A 194 -3.31 -7.87 31.48
CA TRP A 194 -2.18 -7.03 31.08
C TRP A 194 -0.81 -7.73 31.29
N LEU A 195 -0.63 -8.45 32.40
CA LEU A 195 0.58 -9.24 32.65
C LEU A 195 0.75 -10.36 31.62
N MET A 196 -0.33 -11.09 31.34
CA MET A 196 -0.31 -12.16 30.34
C MET A 196 -0.10 -11.63 28.93
N TYR A 197 -0.66 -10.48 28.61
CA TYR A 197 -0.44 -9.80 27.35
C TYR A 197 1.05 -9.50 27.11
N LYS A 198 1.76 -8.96 28.11
CA LYS A 198 3.20 -8.72 28.02
C LYS A 198 4.02 -9.99 27.74
N ARG A 199 3.57 -11.14 28.27
CA ARG A 199 4.23 -12.45 28.05
C ARG A 199 3.93 -13.02 26.66
N ILE A 200 2.70 -12.84 26.14
CA ILE A 200 2.26 -13.42 24.87
C ILE A 200 2.76 -12.59 23.67
N MET A 201 2.88 -11.28 23.82
CA MET A 201 3.24 -10.38 22.72
C MET A 201 4.56 -10.76 22.01
N PRO A 202 5.68 -11.05 22.71
CA PRO A 202 6.92 -11.47 22.05
C PRO A 202 6.78 -12.82 21.32
N LEU A 203 5.99 -13.75 21.85
CA LEU A 203 5.73 -15.04 21.21
C LEU A 203 4.92 -14.86 19.92
N SER A 204 3.92 -13.99 19.94
CA SER A 204 3.14 -13.65 18.74
C SER A 204 4.01 -12.95 17.68
N ALA A 205 4.95 -12.10 18.10
CA ALA A 205 5.92 -11.48 17.19
C ALA A 205 6.86 -12.51 16.55
N ALA A 206 7.34 -13.49 17.34
CA ALA A 206 8.15 -14.59 16.84
C ALA A 206 7.40 -15.47 15.82
N THR A 207 6.12 -15.79 16.10
CA THR A 207 5.24 -16.51 15.16
C THR A 207 5.09 -15.73 13.85
N SER A 208 4.82 -14.42 13.94
CA SER A 208 4.69 -13.56 12.74
C SER A 208 5.99 -13.52 11.92
N ALA A 209 7.14 -13.45 12.58
CA ALA A 209 8.44 -13.46 11.91
C ALA A 209 8.70 -14.80 11.18
N ALA A 210 8.38 -15.92 11.81
CA ALA A 210 8.51 -17.25 11.21
C ALA A 210 7.56 -17.43 10.01
N GLN A 211 6.31 -16.97 10.13
CA GLN A 211 5.33 -16.99 9.05
C GLN A 211 5.74 -16.11 7.85
N ASN A 212 6.33 -14.94 8.12
CA ASN A 212 6.87 -14.07 7.07
C ASN A 212 8.05 -14.74 6.34
N LYS A 213 8.92 -15.46 7.08
CA LYS A 213 10.01 -16.23 6.47
C LYS A 213 9.49 -17.34 5.58
N LEU A 214 8.48 -18.11 6.03
CA LEU A 214 7.83 -19.16 5.25
C LEU A 214 7.23 -18.58 3.95
N SER A 215 6.48 -17.47 4.07
CA SER A 215 5.92 -16.77 2.91
C SER A 215 7.00 -16.25 1.97
N GLY A 216 8.16 -15.83 2.51
CA GLY A 216 9.31 -15.41 1.73
C GLY A 216 9.91 -16.52 0.89
N VAL A 217 10.12 -17.71 1.49
CA VAL A 217 10.62 -18.90 0.78
C VAL A 217 9.67 -19.31 -0.35
N LEU A 218 8.36 -19.35 -0.07
CA LEU A 218 7.36 -19.67 -1.09
C LEU A 218 7.37 -18.65 -2.24
N SER A 219 7.41 -17.36 -1.91
CA SER A 219 7.43 -16.29 -2.91
C SER A 219 8.67 -16.35 -3.80
N ASP A 220 9.83 -16.67 -3.22
CA ASP A 220 11.09 -16.78 -3.96
C ASP A 220 11.05 -17.95 -4.94
N ALA A 221 10.65 -19.15 -4.48
CA ALA A 221 10.51 -20.33 -5.31
C ALA A 221 9.51 -20.13 -6.47
N VAL A 222 8.35 -19.49 -6.20
CA VAL A 222 7.33 -19.22 -7.24
C VAL A 222 7.80 -18.15 -8.22
N THR A 223 8.48 -17.11 -7.75
CA THR A 223 9.01 -16.05 -8.63
C THR A 223 10.08 -16.61 -9.58
N ASN A 224 10.91 -17.53 -9.09
CA ASN A 224 11.99 -18.16 -9.85
C ASN A 224 11.63 -19.56 -10.36
N ILE A 225 10.34 -19.86 -10.54
CA ILE A 225 9.86 -21.21 -10.87
C ILE A 225 10.50 -21.78 -12.14
N LEU A 226 10.81 -20.92 -13.11
CA LEU A 226 11.52 -21.34 -14.33
C LEU A 226 12.89 -21.93 -13.99
N ALA A 227 13.67 -21.27 -13.13
CA ALA A 227 14.98 -21.77 -12.69
C ALA A 227 14.84 -23.10 -11.92
N VAL A 228 13.86 -23.18 -11.01
CA VAL A 228 13.57 -24.43 -10.29
C VAL A 228 13.29 -25.57 -11.25
N LYS A 229 12.41 -25.34 -12.27
CA LYS A 229 12.03 -26.34 -13.27
C LYS A 229 13.18 -26.72 -14.20
N THR A 230 13.93 -25.74 -14.69
CA THR A 230 15.04 -25.99 -15.63
C THR A 230 16.24 -26.68 -14.96
N CYS A 231 16.46 -26.44 -13.67
CA CYS A 231 17.51 -27.09 -12.90
C CYS A 231 17.08 -28.43 -12.27
N GLY A 232 15.78 -28.80 -12.32
CA GLY A 232 15.25 -30.01 -11.70
C GLY A 232 15.44 -30.04 -10.18
N ARG A 233 15.22 -28.87 -9.49
CA ARG A 233 15.52 -28.71 -8.06
C ARG A 233 14.25 -28.58 -7.21
N GLU A 234 13.13 -29.15 -7.63
CA GLU A 234 11.86 -29.10 -6.89
C GLU A 234 11.97 -29.70 -5.48
N ASP A 235 12.73 -30.80 -5.33
CA ASP A 235 12.91 -31.45 -4.03
C ASP A 235 13.74 -30.58 -3.08
N PHE A 236 14.76 -29.90 -3.59
CA PHE A 236 15.57 -28.96 -2.79
C PHE A 236 14.72 -27.78 -2.27
N GLU A 237 13.88 -27.18 -3.13
CA GLU A 237 12.97 -26.11 -2.74
C GLU A 237 11.91 -26.60 -1.75
N ARG A 238 11.43 -27.83 -1.90
CA ARG A 238 10.52 -28.48 -0.94
C ARG A 238 11.16 -28.61 0.43
N ASP A 239 12.41 -29.09 0.49
CA ASP A 239 13.14 -29.23 1.75
C ASP A 239 13.35 -27.89 2.47
N LEU A 240 13.65 -26.81 1.71
CA LEU A 240 13.74 -25.44 2.22
C LEU A 240 12.41 -24.96 2.79
N PHE A 241 11.33 -25.19 2.04
CA PHE A 241 9.97 -24.83 2.47
C PHE A 241 9.57 -25.60 3.73
N ASP A 242 9.80 -26.92 3.77
CA ASP A 242 9.51 -27.78 4.92
C ASP A 242 10.30 -27.38 6.17
N ALA A 243 11.53 -26.93 6.01
CA ALA A 243 12.33 -26.40 7.12
C ALA A 243 11.73 -25.09 7.68
N ALA A 244 11.30 -24.19 6.80
CA ALA A 244 10.65 -22.94 7.20
C ALA A 244 9.27 -23.20 7.82
N ASP A 245 8.48 -24.16 7.28
CA ASP A 245 7.17 -24.56 7.81
C ASP A 245 7.30 -25.18 9.22
N ARG A 246 8.27 -26.06 9.43
CA ARG A 246 8.55 -26.60 10.78
C ARG A 246 8.84 -25.49 11.79
N ALA A 247 9.67 -24.52 11.43
CA ALA A 247 9.99 -23.38 12.30
C ALA A 247 8.78 -22.51 12.60
N ALA A 248 7.89 -22.28 11.60
CA ALA A 248 6.64 -21.53 11.78
C ALA A 248 5.67 -22.28 12.70
N ARG A 249 5.49 -23.58 12.49
CA ARG A 249 4.65 -24.44 13.31
C ARG A 249 5.13 -24.53 14.76
N ASP A 250 6.44 -24.64 14.98
CA ASP A 250 7.01 -24.68 16.34
C ASP A 250 6.76 -23.36 17.08
N ALA A 251 6.99 -22.21 16.42
CA ALA A 251 6.70 -20.89 16.98
C ALA A 251 5.20 -20.70 17.28
N GLU A 252 4.33 -21.17 16.38
CA GLU A 252 2.88 -21.13 16.56
C GLU A 252 2.42 -22.01 17.73
N THR A 253 2.98 -23.21 17.86
CA THR A 253 2.70 -24.13 18.95
C THR A 253 3.07 -23.54 20.31
N VAL A 254 4.23 -22.88 20.44
CA VAL A 254 4.63 -22.18 21.66
C VAL A 254 3.67 -21.03 21.99
N SER A 255 3.30 -20.24 20.98
CA SER A 255 2.33 -19.15 21.12
C SER A 255 0.95 -19.68 21.55
N MET A 256 0.48 -20.78 20.94
CA MET A 256 -0.77 -21.46 21.27
C MET A 256 -0.79 -21.89 22.73
N HIS A 257 0.25 -22.57 23.23
CA HIS A 257 0.31 -22.99 24.63
C HIS A 257 0.20 -21.79 25.60
N ALA A 258 0.89 -20.69 25.31
CA ALA A 258 0.79 -19.47 26.12
C ALA A 258 -0.62 -18.87 26.10
N MET A 259 -1.27 -18.87 24.93
CA MET A 259 -2.69 -18.43 24.80
C MET A 259 -3.65 -19.34 25.56
N MET A 260 -3.44 -20.66 25.50
CA MET A 260 -4.27 -21.63 26.24
C MET A 260 -4.11 -21.48 27.74
N GLN A 261 -2.88 -21.28 28.27
CA GLN A 261 -2.64 -20.98 29.68
C GLN A 261 -3.40 -19.74 30.13
N ARG A 262 -3.32 -18.64 29.33
CA ARG A 262 -4.08 -17.42 29.60
C ARG A 262 -5.59 -17.70 29.62
N ASN A 263 -6.12 -18.35 28.60
CA ASN A 263 -7.56 -18.64 28.50
C ASN A 263 -8.04 -19.49 29.67
N PHE A 264 -7.27 -20.49 30.06
CA PHE A 264 -7.61 -21.34 31.20
C PHE A 264 -7.67 -20.54 32.52
N THR A 265 -6.68 -19.69 32.75
CA THR A 265 -6.64 -18.85 33.96
C THR A 265 -7.74 -17.79 33.96
N THR A 266 -8.00 -17.13 32.81
CA THR A 266 -9.13 -16.18 32.72
C THR A 266 -10.48 -16.84 32.92
N SER A 267 -10.68 -18.05 32.37
CA SER A 267 -11.89 -18.84 32.62
C SER A 267 -12.01 -19.23 34.09
N GLY A 268 -10.92 -19.58 34.75
CA GLY A 268 -10.91 -19.82 36.21
C GLY A 268 -11.35 -18.59 37.01
N LEU A 269 -10.85 -17.40 36.67
CA LEU A 269 -11.29 -16.15 37.31
C LEU A 269 -12.77 -15.86 37.07
N ILE A 270 -13.29 -16.19 35.89
CA ILE A 270 -14.73 -16.08 35.59
C ILE A 270 -15.54 -17.01 36.49
N VAL A 271 -15.12 -18.27 36.62
CA VAL A 271 -15.79 -19.25 37.51
C VAL A 271 -15.79 -18.76 38.96
N ILE A 272 -14.65 -18.25 39.44
CA ILE A 272 -14.58 -17.68 40.81
C ILE A 272 -15.53 -16.50 40.95
N THR A 273 -15.57 -15.59 39.97
CA THR A 273 -16.50 -14.46 39.99
C THR A 273 -17.93 -14.92 40.04
N MET A 274 -18.30 -15.91 39.21
CA MET A 274 -19.66 -16.45 39.21
C MET A 274 -20.01 -17.21 40.52
N ALA A 275 -19.05 -17.90 41.14
CA ALA A 275 -19.23 -18.51 42.44
C ALA A 275 -19.51 -17.45 43.53
N VAL A 276 -18.74 -16.36 43.56
CA VAL A 276 -18.97 -15.23 44.51
C VAL A 276 -20.36 -14.63 44.28
N VAL A 277 -20.76 -14.40 43.02
CA VAL A 277 -22.09 -13.89 42.67
C VAL A 277 -23.16 -14.84 43.12
N SER A 278 -23.00 -16.15 42.90
CA SER A 278 -23.98 -17.16 43.26
C SER A 278 -24.18 -17.24 44.78
N VAL A 279 -23.11 -17.20 45.57
CA VAL A 279 -23.19 -17.14 47.04
C VAL A 279 -23.91 -15.86 47.46
N PHE A 280 -23.58 -14.71 46.86
CA PHE A 280 -24.22 -13.44 47.17
C PHE A 280 -25.72 -13.43 46.79
N VAL A 281 -26.08 -14.01 45.68
CA VAL A 281 -27.48 -14.14 45.23
C VAL A 281 -28.27 -15.10 46.18
N ALA A 282 -27.66 -16.24 46.54
CA ALA A 282 -28.30 -17.19 47.44
C ALA A 282 -28.55 -16.64 48.84
N GLY A 283 -27.60 -15.89 49.40
CA GLY A 283 -27.68 -15.30 50.76
C GLY A 283 -28.23 -13.88 50.80
N GLY A 284 -28.32 -13.19 49.69
CA GLY A 284 -28.56 -11.75 49.63
C GLY A 284 -29.85 -11.25 50.24
N ASN A 285 -30.93 -12.02 50.08
CA ASN A 285 -32.18 -11.70 50.75
C ASN A 285 -32.10 -11.92 52.25
N ALA A 286 -31.55 -13.05 52.72
CA ALA A 286 -31.45 -13.38 54.14
C ALA A 286 -30.45 -12.48 54.91
N TRP A 287 -29.30 -12.14 54.30
CA TRP A 287 -28.24 -11.40 54.98
C TRP A 287 -28.34 -9.88 54.82
N PHE A 288 -28.90 -9.40 53.71
CA PHE A 288 -28.91 -7.99 53.35
C PHE A 288 -30.28 -7.42 53.00
N GLY A 289 -31.35 -8.22 53.09
CA GLY A 289 -32.73 -7.80 52.77
C GLY A 289 -32.95 -7.39 51.31
N ILE A 290 -32.15 -7.91 50.40
CA ILE A 290 -32.19 -7.55 48.97
C ILE A 290 -33.42 -8.20 48.33
N SER A 291 -34.15 -7.45 47.49
CA SER A 291 -35.32 -7.98 46.75
C SER A 291 -34.91 -9.01 45.70
N ALA A 292 -35.83 -9.90 45.33
CA ALA A 292 -35.59 -10.92 44.32
C ALA A 292 -35.24 -10.29 42.95
N GLY A 293 -35.90 -9.20 42.58
CA GLY A 293 -35.57 -8.45 41.37
C GLY A 293 -34.16 -7.88 41.38
N ALA A 294 -33.70 -7.32 42.53
CA ALA A 294 -32.37 -6.84 42.68
C ALA A 294 -31.30 -7.97 42.59
N LEU A 295 -31.60 -9.17 43.09
CA LEU A 295 -30.75 -10.35 42.92
C LEU A 295 -30.63 -10.79 41.46
N VAL A 296 -31.70 -10.71 40.68
CA VAL A 296 -31.67 -10.92 39.22
C VAL A 296 -30.78 -9.87 38.52
N MET A 297 -30.88 -8.60 38.93
CA MET A 297 -30.01 -7.55 38.39
C MET A 297 -28.53 -7.84 38.69
N ILE A 298 -28.19 -8.18 39.94
CA ILE A 298 -26.81 -8.50 40.34
C ILE A 298 -26.25 -9.62 39.48
N PHE A 299 -26.99 -10.73 39.36
CA PHE A 299 -26.56 -11.86 38.55
C PHE A 299 -26.37 -11.49 37.08
N THR A 300 -27.39 -10.89 36.47
CA THR A 300 -27.40 -10.61 35.03
C THR A 300 -26.36 -9.57 34.64
N TYR A 301 -26.23 -8.47 35.41
CA TYR A 301 -25.25 -7.44 35.10
C TYR A 301 -23.81 -7.95 35.30
N THR A 302 -23.56 -8.71 36.34
CA THR A 302 -22.23 -9.28 36.59
C THR A 302 -21.89 -10.34 35.54
N TYR A 303 -22.84 -11.19 35.17
CA TYR A 303 -22.63 -12.15 34.09
C TYR A 303 -22.28 -11.47 32.75
N ASN A 304 -23.07 -10.50 32.33
CA ASN A 304 -22.81 -9.75 31.09
C ASN A 304 -21.46 -9.01 31.13
N LEU A 305 -21.12 -8.37 32.25
CA LEU A 305 -19.84 -7.71 32.42
C LEU A 305 -18.67 -8.71 32.32
N THR A 306 -18.78 -9.84 32.98
CA THR A 306 -17.76 -10.90 32.98
C THR A 306 -17.55 -11.47 31.58
N MET A 307 -18.61 -11.70 30.82
CA MET A 307 -18.51 -12.13 29.43
C MET A 307 -17.80 -11.08 28.55
N ARG A 308 -18.07 -9.79 28.74
CA ARG A 308 -17.39 -8.72 28.02
C ARG A 308 -15.90 -8.60 28.38
N LEU A 309 -15.56 -8.76 29.64
CA LEU A 309 -14.17 -8.76 30.09
C LEU A 309 -13.36 -9.89 29.44
N ASN A 310 -13.98 -11.04 29.24
CA ASN A 310 -13.33 -12.15 28.53
C ASN A 310 -12.86 -11.77 27.10
N TYR A 311 -13.59 -10.88 26.42
CA TYR A 311 -13.22 -10.40 25.10
C TYR A 311 -12.13 -9.31 25.09
N VAL A 312 -11.76 -8.71 26.22
CA VAL A 312 -10.77 -7.64 26.28
C VAL A 312 -9.42 -8.08 25.70
N SER A 313 -9.01 -9.31 25.97
CA SER A 313 -7.75 -9.85 25.46
C SER A 313 -7.75 -9.98 23.93
N SER A 314 -8.84 -10.48 23.34
CA SER A 314 -8.99 -10.58 21.89
C SER A 314 -9.13 -9.20 21.24
N MET A 315 -9.75 -8.25 21.93
CA MET A 315 -9.82 -6.84 21.50
C MET A 315 -8.41 -6.23 21.40
N MET A 316 -7.55 -6.40 22.41
CA MET A 316 -6.18 -5.93 22.39
C MET A 316 -5.37 -6.55 21.23
N GLN A 317 -5.56 -7.84 20.95
CA GLN A 317 -4.91 -8.51 19.82
C GLN A 317 -5.39 -7.92 18.48
N ARG A 318 -6.68 -7.67 18.32
CA ARG A 318 -7.23 -7.03 17.09
C ARG A 318 -6.71 -5.63 16.89
N ILE A 319 -6.64 -4.81 17.95
CA ILE A 319 -6.05 -3.45 17.89
C ILE A 319 -4.60 -3.53 17.44
N ASN A 320 -3.79 -4.43 18.02
CA ASN A 320 -2.39 -4.56 17.64
C ASN A 320 -2.21 -5.06 16.20
N ARG A 321 -3.04 -6.00 15.76
CA ARG A 321 -3.02 -6.46 14.37
C ARG A 321 -3.36 -5.31 13.42
N ALA A 322 -4.44 -4.58 13.68
CA ALA A 322 -4.85 -3.43 12.86
C ALA A 322 -3.76 -2.35 12.77
N LEU A 323 -3.10 -2.04 13.90
CA LEU A 323 -1.98 -1.11 13.92
C LEU A 323 -0.74 -1.67 13.22
N GLY A 324 -0.48 -2.98 13.34
CA GLY A 324 0.60 -3.68 12.64
C GLY A 324 0.41 -3.66 11.12
N ASP A 325 -0.78 -3.99 10.67
CA ASP A 325 -1.16 -3.97 9.25
C ASP A 325 -1.01 -2.58 8.64
N ALA A 326 -1.30 -1.53 9.41
CA ALA A 326 -1.17 -0.15 8.96
C ALA A 326 0.25 0.42 9.04
N ALA A 327 1.15 -0.18 9.82
CA ALA A 327 2.43 0.44 10.16
C ALA A 327 3.37 0.61 8.96
N GLU A 328 3.41 -0.37 8.06
CA GLU A 328 4.31 -0.31 6.89
C GLU A 328 3.91 0.82 5.94
N MET A 329 2.62 0.89 5.57
CA MET A 329 2.14 1.97 4.72
C MET A 329 2.23 3.33 5.42
N THR A 330 2.06 3.39 6.75
CA THR A 330 2.29 4.63 7.51
C THR A 330 3.72 5.13 7.35
N ARG A 331 4.73 4.24 7.35
CA ARG A 331 6.14 4.62 7.12
C ARG A 331 6.34 5.12 5.68
N VAL A 332 5.75 4.44 4.70
CA VAL A 332 5.79 4.88 3.29
C VAL A 332 5.19 6.29 3.14
N LEU A 333 4.05 6.54 3.78
CA LEU A 333 3.41 7.87 3.78
C LEU A 333 4.24 8.96 4.49
N ASP A 334 5.18 8.56 5.36
CA ASP A 334 6.09 9.48 6.07
C ASP A 334 7.41 9.70 5.33
N GLU A 335 7.71 8.90 4.29
CA GLU A 335 8.94 9.09 3.52
C GLU A 335 8.91 10.40 2.74
N PRO A 336 9.97 11.20 2.84
CA PRO A 336 10.06 12.43 2.07
C PRO A 336 10.12 12.10 0.58
N ARG A 337 9.46 12.92 -0.23
CA ARG A 337 9.62 12.88 -1.68
C ARG A 337 11.02 13.36 -2.00
N LEU A 338 11.79 12.56 -2.74
CA LEU A 338 13.16 12.88 -3.08
C LEU A 338 13.25 13.96 -4.18
N VAL A 339 12.26 13.94 -5.07
CA VAL A 339 12.08 14.93 -6.13
C VAL A 339 10.70 15.53 -5.95
N ALA A 340 10.64 16.80 -5.60
CA ALA A 340 9.38 17.50 -5.35
C ALA A 340 9.36 18.83 -6.12
N ASP A 341 8.19 19.19 -6.64
CA ASP A 341 8.00 20.51 -7.24
C ASP A 341 7.76 21.54 -6.12
N ASP A 342 8.27 22.74 -6.31
CA ASP A 342 7.87 23.86 -5.49
C ASP A 342 6.36 24.13 -5.70
N PRO A 343 5.62 24.54 -4.65
CA PRO A 343 4.19 24.79 -4.77
C PRO A 343 3.80 25.80 -5.86
N ASP A 344 4.68 26.75 -6.13
CA ASP A 344 4.49 27.82 -7.13
C ASP A 344 5.36 27.61 -8.38
N ALA A 345 5.86 26.39 -8.63
CA ALA A 345 6.68 26.10 -9.79
C ALA A 345 5.92 26.38 -11.09
N PRO A 346 6.49 27.16 -12.03
CA PRO A 346 5.88 27.43 -13.33
C PRO A 346 5.85 26.19 -14.20
N GLU A 347 5.00 26.21 -15.24
CA GLU A 347 5.05 25.21 -16.31
C GLU A 347 6.24 25.49 -17.24
N LEU A 348 6.99 24.46 -17.60
CA LEU A 348 8.03 24.52 -18.64
C LEU A 348 7.38 24.78 -19.99
N LYS A 349 7.91 25.73 -20.75
CA LYS A 349 7.47 26.03 -22.12
C LYS A 349 8.64 25.83 -23.07
N VAL A 350 8.58 24.77 -23.87
CA VAL A 350 9.58 24.50 -24.89
C VAL A 350 9.21 25.25 -26.18
N THR A 351 10.15 25.99 -26.73
CA THR A 351 10.02 26.79 -27.97
C THR A 351 10.85 26.19 -29.09
N GLU A 352 12.11 25.93 -28.82
CA GLU A 352 13.09 25.40 -29.80
C GLU A 352 13.56 24.00 -29.45
N GLY A 353 13.61 23.67 -28.15
CA GLY A 353 14.00 22.38 -27.62
C GLY A 353 15.52 22.20 -27.46
N ALA A 354 16.29 23.29 -27.27
CA ALA A 354 17.69 23.17 -26.91
C ALA A 354 17.87 22.64 -25.49
N ILE A 355 18.90 21.83 -25.25
CA ILE A 355 19.17 21.20 -23.96
C ILE A 355 20.57 21.51 -23.52
N ASP A 356 20.73 22.00 -22.28
CA ASP A 356 22.03 22.29 -21.67
C ASP A 356 22.19 21.53 -20.36
N PHE A 357 23.25 20.79 -20.24
CA PHE A 357 23.73 20.23 -18.98
C PHE A 357 24.93 21.07 -18.56
N GLU A 358 24.81 21.81 -17.47
CA GLU A 358 25.85 22.76 -17.03
C GLU A 358 26.45 22.30 -15.70
N HIS A 359 27.74 21.96 -15.72
CA HIS A 359 28.53 21.61 -14.54
C HIS A 359 27.88 20.55 -13.65
N LEU A 360 27.32 19.48 -14.26
CA LEU A 360 26.59 18.47 -13.55
C LEU A 360 27.47 17.65 -12.60
N SER A 361 27.06 17.59 -11.33
CA SER A 361 27.58 16.66 -10.34
C SER A 361 26.44 15.79 -9.82
N PHE A 362 26.60 14.48 -9.89
CA PHE A 362 25.57 13.53 -9.50
C PHE A 362 26.16 12.20 -8.99
N ALA A 363 25.63 11.72 -7.85
CA ALA A 363 25.85 10.39 -7.31
C ALA A 363 24.52 9.75 -6.87
N TYR A 364 24.36 8.45 -7.07
CA TYR A 364 23.22 7.74 -6.50
C TYR A 364 23.34 7.66 -4.97
N ARG A 365 22.23 7.70 -4.26
CA ARG A 365 22.21 7.71 -2.78
C ARG A 365 22.71 6.43 -2.13
N ASP A 366 22.65 5.32 -2.84
CA ASP A 366 23.14 3.99 -2.45
C ASP A 366 24.56 3.69 -2.96
N ALA A 367 25.18 4.64 -3.65
CA ALA A 367 26.57 4.54 -4.06
C ALA A 367 27.52 4.50 -2.85
N VAL A 368 28.66 3.85 -3.01
CA VAL A 368 29.72 3.84 -1.99
C VAL A 368 30.25 5.27 -1.82
N ALA A 369 30.58 5.64 -0.60
CA ALA A 369 31.07 6.99 -0.31
C ALA A 369 32.27 7.35 -1.21
N GLY A 370 32.11 8.39 -2.03
CA GLY A 370 33.11 8.86 -2.98
C GLY A 370 32.94 8.38 -4.43
N GLU A 371 31.92 7.54 -4.72
CA GLU A 371 31.57 7.19 -6.11
C GLU A 371 30.54 8.20 -6.64
N SER A 372 30.98 9.09 -7.54
CA SER A 372 30.09 9.95 -8.35
C SER A 372 29.87 9.33 -9.73
N VAL A 373 28.70 9.60 -10.33
CA VAL A 373 28.43 9.26 -11.74
C VAL A 373 28.94 10.39 -12.65
N PHE A 374 28.73 11.62 -12.22
CA PHE A 374 29.24 12.82 -12.90
C PHE A 374 29.93 13.74 -11.89
N ASP A 375 31.03 14.34 -12.33
CA ASP A 375 31.76 15.36 -11.60
C ASP A 375 32.12 16.46 -12.58
N ASP A 376 31.29 17.54 -12.61
CA ASP A 376 31.45 18.69 -13.51
C ASP A 376 31.20 18.41 -15.03
N LEU A 377 30.21 17.54 -15.35
CA LEU A 377 29.88 17.27 -16.76
C LEU A 377 29.12 18.45 -17.39
N THR A 378 29.60 18.92 -18.55
CA THR A 378 28.95 19.97 -19.36
C THR A 378 28.70 19.45 -20.77
N LEU A 379 27.42 19.54 -21.24
CA LEU A 379 27.01 19.13 -22.59
C LEU A 379 25.91 20.06 -23.11
N HIS A 380 26.11 20.61 -24.31
CA HIS A 380 25.08 21.35 -25.03
C HIS A 380 24.53 20.53 -26.20
N VAL A 381 23.22 20.49 -26.37
CA VAL A 381 22.49 19.88 -27.50
C VAL A 381 21.65 20.97 -28.17
N ALA A 382 21.98 21.31 -29.40
CA ALA A 382 21.27 22.37 -30.15
C ALA A 382 19.83 21.93 -30.50
N ALA A 383 18.96 22.92 -30.69
CA ALA A 383 17.58 22.68 -31.13
C ALA A 383 17.56 21.87 -32.44
N GLY A 384 16.74 20.83 -32.50
CA GLY A 384 16.60 19.94 -33.64
C GLY A 384 17.79 18.99 -33.89
N GLN A 385 18.87 19.06 -33.09
CA GLN A 385 20.03 18.20 -33.22
C GLN A 385 19.75 16.78 -32.72
N ARG A 386 20.25 15.77 -33.45
CA ARG A 386 20.21 14.36 -33.08
C ARG A 386 21.57 13.94 -32.53
N VAL A 387 21.65 13.70 -31.23
CA VAL A 387 22.92 13.37 -30.53
C VAL A 387 22.88 11.93 -30.06
N GLY A 388 23.88 11.14 -30.44
CA GLY A 388 24.11 9.78 -29.95
C GLY A 388 25.03 9.79 -28.73
N LEU A 389 24.58 9.18 -27.64
CA LEU A 389 25.39 8.92 -26.45
C LEU A 389 25.94 7.50 -26.50
N VAL A 390 27.27 7.37 -26.58
CA VAL A 390 28.01 6.11 -26.70
C VAL A 390 28.97 5.98 -25.50
N GLY A 391 29.37 4.77 -25.17
CA GLY A 391 30.32 4.46 -24.10
C GLY A 391 30.08 3.11 -23.45
N LYS A 392 31.00 2.67 -22.62
CA LYS A 392 30.89 1.39 -21.88
C LYS A 392 29.66 1.38 -20.95
N SER A 393 29.24 0.16 -20.54
CA SER A 393 28.21 0.02 -19.50
C SER A 393 28.69 0.71 -18.22
N GLY A 394 27.82 1.48 -17.57
CA GLY A 394 28.16 2.23 -16.36
C GLY A 394 28.73 3.64 -16.59
N SER A 395 29.00 4.09 -17.84
CA SER A 395 29.55 5.43 -18.11
C SER A 395 28.60 6.61 -17.86
N GLY A 396 27.36 6.38 -17.42
CA GLY A 396 26.41 7.46 -17.06
C GLY A 396 25.35 7.80 -18.13
N LYS A 397 25.33 7.17 -19.32
CA LYS A 397 24.41 7.49 -20.42
C LYS A 397 22.92 7.53 -19.99
N THR A 398 22.43 6.45 -19.42
CA THR A 398 21.04 6.36 -18.91
C THR A 398 20.80 7.30 -17.71
N THR A 399 21.84 7.61 -16.93
CA THR A 399 21.74 8.58 -15.83
C THR A 399 21.49 9.99 -16.39
N LEU A 400 22.19 10.38 -17.45
CA LEU A 400 21.98 11.68 -18.10
C LEU A 400 20.54 11.87 -18.58
N THR A 401 19.97 10.84 -19.20
CA THR A 401 18.56 10.87 -19.65
C THR A 401 17.56 10.92 -18.48
N LYS A 402 17.86 10.25 -17.36
CA LYS A 402 17.04 10.32 -16.14
C LYS A 402 17.07 11.71 -15.51
N LEU A 403 18.21 12.38 -15.52
CA LEU A 403 18.35 13.75 -15.01
C LEU A 403 17.61 14.76 -15.89
N LEU A 404 17.63 14.60 -17.22
CA LEU A 404 16.82 15.41 -18.14
C LEU A 404 15.32 15.27 -17.83
N LEU A 405 14.84 14.06 -17.57
CA LEU A 405 13.44 13.78 -17.19
C LEU A 405 13.13 14.17 -15.74
N ARG A 406 14.13 14.68 -15.00
CA ARG A 406 14.03 14.96 -13.57
C ARG A 406 13.42 13.79 -12.80
N LEU A 407 13.93 12.56 -13.05
CA LEU A 407 13.59 11.37 -12.25
C LEU A 407 14.39 11.33 -10.95
N ASP A 408 15.53 12.02 -10.92
CA ASP A 408 16.35 12.37 -9.77
C ASP A 408 16.81 13.83 -9.91
N ASP A 409 17.06 14.54 -8.79
CA ASP A 409 17.60 15.89 -8.79
C ASP A 409 19.14 15.85 -8.72
N VAL A 410 19.81 16.76 -9.43
CA VAL A 410 21.27 16.92 -9.43
C VAL A 410 21.76 17.44 -8.07
N GLN A 411 22.99 17.09 -7.67
CA GLN A 411 23.64 17.61 -6.46
C GLN A 411 24.44 18.89 -6.72
N GLY A 412 24.90 19.08 -7.96
CA GLY A 412 25.59 20.29 -8.40
C GLY A 412 25.28 20.57 -9.86
N GLY A 413 25.45 21.81 -10.29
CA GLY A 413 25.11 22.25 -11.64
C GLY A 413 23.60 22.35 -11.88
N ARG A 414 23.20 22.30 -13.15
CA ARG A 414 21.79 22.40 -13.56
C ARG A 414 21.54 21.78 -14.93
N VAL A 415 20.31 21.38 -15.17
CA VAL A 415 19.80 20.95 -16.49
C VAL A 415 18.82 22.01 -16.97
N LEU A 416 19.06 22.55 -18.17
CA LEU A 416 18.22 23.58 -18.77
C LEU A 416 17.55 23.02 -20.04
N VAL A 417 16.35 23.47 -20.30
CA VAL A 417 15.64 23.28 -21.58
C VAL A 417 15.20 24.68 -22.06
N ASP A 418 15.69 25.09 -23.22
CA ASP A 418 15.51 26.45 -23.73
C ASP A 418 15.89 27.52 -22.67
N GLY A 419 16.99 27.32 -21.94
CA GLY A 419 17.46 28.18 -20.87
C GLY A 419 16.65 28.15 -19.58
N GLN A 420 15.60 27.33 -19.49
CA GLN A 420 14.76 27.17 -18.29
C GLN A 420 15.27 26.01 -17.45
N ASP A 421 15.56 26.24 -16.18
CA ASP A 421 16.01 25.21 -15.23
C ASP A 421 14.88 24.22 -14.92
N VAL A 422 15.08 22.94 -15.27
CA VAL A 422 14.09 21.87 -15.07
C VAL A 422 13.78 21.62 -13.60
N SER A 423 14.70 21.96 -12.68
CA SER A 423 14.48 21.82 -11.24
C SER A 423 13.46 22.83 -10.68
N ARG A 424 13.28 23.96 -11.38
CA ARG A 424 12.37 25.04 -11.00
C ARG A 424 11.02 25.00 -11.68
N CYS A 425 10.81 24.08 -12.62
CA CYS A 425 9.54 23.88 -13.32
C CYS A 425 8.81 22.67 -12.77
N THR A 426 7.48 22.55 -13.05
CA THR A 426 6.74 21.36 -12.67
C THR A 426 7.20 20.13 -13.46
N GLN A 427 7.42 19.00 -12.78
CA GLN A 427 7.83 17.74 -13.41
C GLN A 427 6.83 17.29 -14.50
N GLN A 428 5.55 17.56 -14.29
CA GLN A 428 4.51 17.18 -15.24
C GLN A 428 4.62 17.95 -16.55
N SER A 429 4.89 19.28 -16.50
CA SER A 429 5.08 20.09 -17.70
C SER A 429 6.34 19.68 -18.47
N LEU A 430 7.45 19.44 -17.76
CA LEU A 430 8.69 18.94 -18.36
C LEU A 430 8.45 17.61 -19.11
N ARG A 431 7.89 16.62 -18.42
CA ARG A 431 7.70 15.26 -18.98
C ARG A 431 6.67 15.21 -20.10
N ARG A 432 5.81 16.20 -20.24
CA ARG A 432 4.92 16.35 -21.41
C ARG A 432 5.67 16.86 -22.65
N GLN A 433 6.79 17.55 -22.46
CA GLN A 433 7.61 18.12 -23.55
C GLN A 433 8.74 17.18 -23.98
N VAL A 434 8.90 16.03 -23.32
CA VAL A 434 9.92 15.03 -23.63
C VAL A 434 9.27 13.68 -23.90
N ALA A 435 9.32 13.21 -25.14
CA ALA A 435 8.93 11.84 -25.46
C ALA A 435 10.07 10.88 -25.05
N TYR A 436 9.74 9.81 -24.35
CA TYR A 436 10.70 8.81 -23.88
C TYR A 436 10.36 7.42 -24.38
N VAL A 437 11.29 6.77 -25.05
CA VAL A 437 11.20 5.37 -25.48
C VAL A 437 12.23 4.56 -24.68
N PRO A 438 11.81 3.76 -23.69
CA PRO A 438 12.73 2.99 -22.87
C PRO A 438 13.29 1.76 -23.58
N GLN A 439 14.38 1.21 -23.06
CA GLN A 439 15.01 -0.03 -23.49
C GLN A 439 14.00 -1.20 -23.51
N GLU A 440 13.27 -1.40 -22.42
CA GLU A 440 12.17 -2.35 -22.36
C GLU A 440 10.83 -1.63 -22.47
N ALA A 441 10.10 -1.90 -23.56
CA ALA A 441 8.78 -1.34 -23.77
C ALA A 441 7.76 -1.97 -22.82
N LEU A 442 7.53 -1.34 -21.67
CA LEU A 442 6.50 -1.73 -20.71
C LEU A 442 5.14 -1.21 -21.17
N LEU A 443 4.19 -2.13 -21.35
CA LEU A 443 2.81 -1.83 -21.69
C LEU A 443 1.89 -2.07 -20.50
N PHE A 444 0.87 -1.22 -20.37
CA PHE A 444 -0.20 -1.43 -19.40
C PHE A 444 -1.06 -2.64 -19.80
N HIS A 445 -1.60 -3.35 -18.85
CA HIS A 445 -2.61 -4.38 -19.08
C HIS A 445 -3.94 -3.76 -19.56
N ARG A 446 -3.89 -3.22 -20.76
CA ARG A 446 -4.99 -2.51 -21.46
C ARG A 446 -4.97 -2.92 -22.93
N SER A 447 -5.90 -2.39 -23.72
CA SER A 447 -5.88 -2.58 -25.18
C SER A 447 -4.67 -1.89 -25.82
N ILE A 448 -4.32 -2.28 -27.06
CA ILE A 448 -3.28 -1.60 -27.84
C ILE A 448 -3.66 -0.13 -28.05
N ARG A 449 -4.93 0.14 -28.37
CA ARG A 449 -5.48 1.50 -28.49
C ARG A 449 -5.17 2.36 -27.27
N GLU A 450 -5.54 1.88 -26.09
CA GLU A 450 -5.32 2.60 -24.83
C GLU A 450 -3.84 2.77 -24.49
N ASN A 451 -3.00 1.81 -24.88
CA ASN A 451 -1.55 1.91 -24.71
C ASN A 451 -0.94 2.99 -25.60
N ILE A 452 -1.39 3.14 -26.85
CA ILE A 452 -0.94 4.22 -27.75
C ILE A 452 -1.50 5.56 -27.27
N ALA A 453 -2.81 5.63 -26.99
CA ALA A 453 -3.50 6.83 -26.53
C ALA A 453 -2.98 7.36 -25.18
N TYR A 454 -2.23 6.56 -24.41
CA TYR A 454 -1.65 7.01 -23.15
C TYR A 454 -0.75 8.23 -23.31
N GLY A 455 -0.06 8.38 -24.45
CA GLY A 455 0.74 9.56 -24.78
C GLY A 455 -0.11 10.84 -24.93
N ARG A 456 -1.36 10.70 -25.42
CA ARG A 456 -2.32 11.79 -25.63
C ARG A 456 -3.74 11.28 -25.41
N PRO A 457 -4.28 11.33 -24.17
CA PRO A 457 -5.54 10.69 -23.81
C PRO A 457 -6.77 11.14 -24.62
N ASN A 458 -6.74 12.33 -25.18
CA ASN A 458 -7.84 12.92 -25.98
C ASN A 458 -7.62 12.77 -27.50
N ALA A 459 -6.69 11.90 -27.94
CA ALA A 459 -6.43 11.68 -29.36
C ALA A 459 -7.63 11.01 -30.04
N THR A 460 -7.89 11.40 -31.28
CA THR A 460 -8.91 10.73 -32.10
C THR A 460 -8.42 9.36 -32.60
N ASP A 461 -9.35 8.53 -33.04
CA ASP A 461 -9.04 7.22 -33.62
C ASP A 461 -8.11 7.34 -34.82
N GLU A 462 -8.30 8.37 -35.66
CA GLU A 462 -7.46 8.64 -36.82
C GLU A 462 -6.03 8.97 -36.41
N GLN A 463 -5.86 9.78 -35.35
CA GLN A 463 -4.53 10.12 -34.80
C GLN A 463 -3.84 8.89 -34.22
N ILE A 464 -4.57 8.02 -33.52
CA ILE A 464 -4.02 6.76 -32.97
C ILE A 464 -3.58 5.82 -34.13
N ARG A 465 -4.40 5.68 -35.18
CA ARG A 465 -4.06 4.86 -36.34
C ARG A 465 -2.87 5.43 -37.10
N GLU A 466 -2.81 6.74 -37.28
CA GLU A 466 -1.68 7.37 -37.96
C GLU A 466 -0.37 7.22 -37.14
N ALA A 467 -0.42 7.37 -35.83
CA ALA A 467 0.74 7.09 -34.97
C ALA A 467 1.19 5.62 -35.07
N ALA A 468 0.25 4.68 -35.12
CA ALA A 468 0.55 3.26 -35.34
C ALA A 468 1.14 2.98 -36.70
N ARG A 469 0.68 3.67 -37.77
CA ARG A 469 1.20 3.57 -39.11
C ARG A 469 2.65 4.06 -39.19
N LEU A 470 2.93 5.23 -38.62
CA LEU A 470 4.28 5.80 -38.58
C LEU A 470 5.25 4.95 -37.75
N ALA A 471 4.74 4.18 -36.80
CA ALA A 471 5.49 3.23 -36.00
C ALA A 471 5.58 1.82 -36.63
N ASN A 472 5.17 1.63 -37.86
CA ASN A 472 5.09 0.32 -38.54
C ASN A 472 4.32 -0.75 -37.74
N ALA A 473 3.30 -0.31 -36.96
CA ALA A 473 2.55 -1.19 -36.06
C ALA A 473 1.24 -1.69 -36.67
N THR A 474 0.68 -1.00 -37.68
CA THR A 474 -0.64 -1.29 -38.25
C THR A 474 -0.75 -2.71 -38.77
N GLU A 475 0.24 -3.18 -39.52
CA GLU A 475 0.21 -4.50 -40.17
C GLU A 475 0.01 -5.64 -39.14
N PHE A 476 0.78 -5.66 -38.04
CA PHE A 476 0.61 -6.71 -37.06
C PHE A 476 -0.65 -6.52 -36.21
N ILE A 477 -1.07 -5.26 -35.94
CA ILE A 477 -2.30 -4.98 -35.20
C ILE A 477 -3.53 -5.50 -35.95
N ASP A 478 -3.59 -5.27 -37.26
CA ASP A 478 -4.72 -5.71 -38.11
C ASP A 478 -4.80 -7.24 -38.26
N ARG A 479 -3.69 -7.96 -38.08
CA ARG A 479 -3.66 -9.43 -38.00
C ARG A 479 -4.19 -10.00 -36.68
N LEU A 480 -4.32 -9.18 -35.64
CA LEU A 480 -4.84 -9.64 -34.36
C LEU A 480 -6.38 -9.76 -34.40
N PRO A 481 -6.98 -10.75 -33.72
CA PRO A 481 -8.43 -11.01 -33.79
C PRO A 481 -9.32 -9.82 -33.40
N ARG A 482 -8.82 -8.91 -32.58
CA ARG A 482 -9.53 -7.71 -32.13
C ARG A 482 -8.84 -6.40 -32.55
N GLY A 483 -7.85 -6.48 -33.46
CA GLY A 483 -7.12 -5.31 -33.92
C GLY A 483 -6.61 -4.42 -32.75
N PHE A 484 -6.89 -3.13 -32.82
CA PHE A 484 -6.52 -2.15 -31.78
C PHE A 484 -7.14 -2.41 -30.41
N ASP A 485 -8.24 -3.14 -30.31
CA ASP A 485 -8.91 -3.45 -29.04
C ASP A 485 -8.38 -4.75 -28.39
N THR A 486 -7.29 -5.30 -28.93
CA THR A 486 -6.61 -6.47 -28.36
C THR A 486 -5.95 -6.11 -27.03
N MET A 487 -6.27 -6.87 -25.98
CA MET A 487 -5.65 -6.74 -24.65
C MET A 487 -4.25 -7.36 -24.65
N VAL A 488 -3.24 -6.56 -24.31
CA VAL A 488 -1.82 -6.95 -24.44
C VAL A 488 -1.31 -7.88 -23.31
N GLY A 489 -2.10 -8.12 -22.29
CA GLY A 489 -1.68 -8.88 -21.12
C GLY A 489 -0.81 -8.07 -20.14
N GLU A 490 -0.39 -8.71 -19.05
CA GLU A 490 0.51 -8.09 -18.07
C GLU A 490 1.87 -7.80 -18.74
N ARG A 491 2.36 -6.56 -18.61
CA ARG A 491 3.60 -6.07 -19.27
C ARG A 491 3.68 -6.34 -20.77
N GLY A 492 2.56 -6.59 -21.45
CA GLY A 492 2.54 -6.85 -22.89
C GLY A 492 3.00 -8.25 -23.32
N VAL A 493 2.93 -9.25 -22.43
CA VAL A 493 3.42 -10.62 -22.64
C VAL A 493 2.85 -11.31 -23.88
N LYS A 494 1.68 -10.87 -24.37
CA LYS A 494 1.04 -11.41 -25.57
C LYS A 494 1.63 -10.90 -26.90
N LEU A 495 2.52 -9.91 -26.85
CA LEU A 495 3.18 -9.33 -28.00
C LEU A 495 4.66 -9.75 -28.04
N SER A 496 5.24 -9.87 -29.23
CA SER A 496 6.69 -10.04 -29.38
C SER A 496 7.46 -8.79 -28.90
N GLY A 497 8.77 -8.89 -28.69
CA GLY A 497 9.61 -7.76 -28.30
C GLY A 497 9.48 -6.58 -29.27
N GLY A 498 9.60 -6.84 -30.58
CA GLY A 498 9.46 -5.82 -31.63
C GLY A 498 8.06 -5.22 -31.72
N GLN A 499 7.01 -6.03 -31.50
CA GLN A 499 5.63 -5.51 -31.45
C GLN A 499 5.41 -4.58 -30.26
N ARG A 500 5.91 -4.95 -29.04
CA ARG A 500 5.86 -4.06 -27.88
C ARG A 500 6.58 -2.75 -28.14
N GLN A 501 7.77 -2.82 -28.75
CA GLN A 501 8.58 -1.64 -29.05
C GLN A 501 7.85 -0.70 -30.02
N ARG A 502 7.26 -1.24 -31.10
CA ARG A 502 6.48 -0.43 -32.07
C ARG A 502 5.24 0.22 -31.43
N VAL A 503 4.57 -0.44 -30.48
CA VAL A 503 3.48 0.20 -29.71
C VAL A 503 4.01 1.32 -28.83
N ALA A 504 5.19 1.17 -28.19
CA ALA A 504 5.80 2.24 -27.41
C ALA A 504 6.26 3.41 -28.28
N ILE A 505 6.79 3.16 -29.48
CA ILE A 505 7.13 4.19 -30.46
C ILE A 505 5.87 4.92 -30.95
N ALA A 506 4.77 4.20 -31.24
CA ALA A 506 3.49 4.81 -31.60
C ALA A 506 2.97 5.75 -30.48
N ARG A 507 3.10 5.35 -29.20
CA ARG A 507 2.81 6.19 -28.05
C ARG A 507 3.65 7.46 -28.05
N ALA A 508 4.96 7.35 -28.32
CA ALA A 508 5.89 8.49 -28.36
C ALA A 508 5.58 9.42 -29.55
N ILE A 509 5.24 8.88 -30.72
CA ILE A 509 4.79 9.66 -31.89
C ILE A 509 3.54 10.47 -31.55
N LEU A 510 2.54 9.82 -30.91
CA LEU A 510 1.28 10.45 -30.55
C LEU A 510 1.43 11.52 -29.48
N THR A 511 2.43 11.41 -28.61
CA THR A 511 2.77 12.43 -27.61
C THR A 511 3.15 13.76 -28.27
N ASP A 512 3.80 13.71 -29.43
CA ASP A 512 4.21 14.86 -30.25
C ASP A 512 5.03 15.91 -29.49
N ALA A 513 5.97 15.43 -28.67
CA ALA A 513 6.85 16.28 -27.88
C ALA A 513 8.04 16.79 -28.73
N PRO A 514 8.53 18.04 -28.52
CA PRO A 514 9.65 18.62 -29.25
C PRO A 514 11.00 17.97 -28.92
N ILE A 515 11.14 17.37 -27.75
CA ILE A 515 12.35 16.67 -27.31
C ILE A 515 12.07 15.17 -27.26
N LEU A 516 13.03 14.37 -27.72
CA LEU A 516 12.97 12.92 -27.74
C LEU A 516 14.18 12.31 -27.02
N VAL A 517 13.91 11.32 -26.18
CA VAL A 517 14.94 10.48 -25.56
C VAL A 517 14.67 9.03 -25.95
N LEU A 518 15.66 8.40 -26.57
CA LEU A 518 15.65 6.99 -26.92
C LEU A 518 16.69 6.25 -26.08
N ASP A 519 16.24 5.27 -25.30
CA ASP A 519 17.15 4.46 -24.48
C ASP A 519 17.17 3.02 -25.03
N GLU A 520 18.18 2.68 -25.81
CA GLU A 520 18.49 1.33 -26.29
C GLU A 520 17.34 0.57 -27.00
N ALA A 521 16.57 1.25 -27.81
CA ALA A 521 15.29 0.78 -28.35
C ALA A 521 15.35 -0.46 -29.31
N THR A 522 16.53 -1.02 -29.62
CA THR A 522 16.70 -2.11 -30.59
C THR A 522 17.40 -3.36 -30.05
N SER A 523 17.73 -3.41 -28.74
CA SER A 523 18.37 -4.58 -28.15
C SER A 523 17.39 -5.78 -28.07
N ALA A 524 17.85 -6.98 -28.48
CA ALA A 524 17.10 -8.26 -28.42
C ALA A 524 15.93 -8.43 -29.43
N LEU A 525 16.04 -7.83 -30.64
CA LEU A 525 15.09 -8.03 -31.72
C LEU A 525 15.65 -8.95 -32.81
N ASP A 526 14.78 -9.67 -33.50
CA ASP A 526 15.11 -10.35 -34.73
C ASP A 526 15.33 -9.33 -35.88
N SER A 527 16.11 -9.70 -36.92
CA SER A 527 16.54 -8.78 -37.96
C SER A 527 15.40 -8.07 -38.71
N GLU A 528 14.27 -8.75 -38.96
CA GLU A 528 13.10 -8.17 -39.61
C GLU A 528 12.41 -7.14 -38.70
N SER A 529 12.16 -7.49 -37.45
CA SER A 529 11.61 -6.56 -36.46
C SER A 529 12.51 -5.37 -36.18
N GLU A 530 13.83 -5.57 -36.24
CA GLU A 530 14.81 -4.50 -36.06
C GLU A 530 14.73 -3.44 -37.16
N ALA A 531 14.64 -3.86 -38.45
CA ALA A 531 14.50 -2.93 -39.56
C ALA A 531 13.24 -2.06 -39.45
N LEU A 532 12.10 -2.67 -39.09
CA LEU A 532 10.83 -1.96 -38.89
C LEU A 532 10.86 -1.01 -37.72
N VAL A 533 11.54 -1.38 -36.64
CA VAL A 533 11.73 -0.51 -35.45
C VAL A 533 12.66 0.64 -35.79
N GLN A 534 13.76 0.39 -36.52
CA GLN A 534 14.71 1.43 -36.93
C GLN A 534 14.02 2.49 -37.82
N GLU A 535 13.25 2.10 -38.81
CA GLU A 535 12.47 3.01 -39.66
C GLU A 535 11.46 3.83 -38.82
N ALA A 536 10.78 3.19 -37.85
CA ALA A 536 9.86 3.87 -36.96
C ALA A 536 10.58 4.92 -36.06
N LEU A 537 11.81 4.62 -35.59
CA LEU A 537 12.63 5.55 -34.82
C LEU A 537 13.09 6.72 -35.68
N GLU A 538 13.49 6.50 -36.94
CA GLU A 538 13.83 7.57 -37.86
C GLU A 538 12.66 8.52 -38.10
N ASN A 539 11.46 7.97 -38.32
CA ASN A 539 10.22 8.76 -38.43
C ASN A 539 9.97 9.59 -37.16
N LEU A 540 10.19 8.98 -35.98
CA LEU A 540 9.99 9.64 -34.69
C LEU A 540 11.00 10.79 -34.45
N MET A 541 12.24 10.67 -34.89
CA MET A 541 13.29 11.68 -34.70
C MET A 541 13.14 12.91 -35.62
N ARG A 542 12.39 12.83 -36.71
CA ARG A 542 12.29 13.95 -37.68
C ARG A 542 11.74 15.22 -37.03
N GLY A 543 12.49 16.31 -37.14
CA GLY A 543 12.11 17.64 -36.65
C GLY A 543 12.14 17.80 -35.14
N ARG A 544 12.80 16.90 -34.40
CA ARG A 544 12.88 16.92 -32.95
C ARG A 544 14.32 16.92 -32.47
N THR A 545 14.58 17.62 -31.36
CA THR A 545 15.84 17.44 -30.64
C THR A 545 15.87 16.05 -30.01
N SER A 546 16.89 15.26 -30.33
CA SER A 546 16.91 13.85 -29.96
C SER A 546 18.19 13.46 -29.23
N ILE A 547 18.07 12.81 -28.07
CA ILE A 547 19.17 12.14 -27.36
C ILE A 547 18.95 10.63 -27.51
N VAL A 548 19.92 9.95 -28.14
CA VAL A 548 19.86 8.51 -28.43
C VAL A 548 20.95 7.80 -27.65
N VAL A 549 20.58 7.06 -26.62
CA VAL A 549 21.49 6.13 -25.94
C VAL A 549 21.53 4.83 -26.73
N ALA A 550 22.67 4.48 -27.29
CA ALA A 550 22.78 3.32 -28.13
C ALA A 550 23.85 2.32 -27.67
N HIS A 551 23.48 1.05 -27.72
CA HIS A 551 24.41 -0.07 -27.63
C HIS A 551 24.81 -0.60 -29.02
N ARG A 552 24.01 -0.31 -30.05
CA ARG A 552 24.36 -0.59 -31.44
C ARG A 552 24.83 0.67 -32.13
N LEU A 553 26.11 0.67 -32.53
CA LEU A 553 26.73 1.82 -33.14
C LEU A 553 26.18 2.16 -34.53
N SER A 554 25.61 1.17 -35.23
CA SER A 554 24.88 1.39 -36.50
C SER A 554 23.74 2.39 -36.35
N THR A 555 23.05 2.42 -35.20
CA THR A 555 21.95 3.35 -34.93
C THR A 555 22.45 4.80 -34.81
N VAL A 556 23.64 5.02 -34.23
CA VAL A 556 24.17 6.37 -34.00
C VAL A 556 25.04 6.90 -35.16
N ALA A 557 25.52 6.03 -36.03
CA ALA A 557 26.37 6.43 -37.15
C ALA A 557 25.69 7.41 -38.13
N ALA A 558 24.36 7.41 -38.22
CA ALA A 558 23.56 8.31 -39.05
C ALA A 558 23.08 9.57 -38.31
N LEU A 559 23.47 9.78 -37.06
CA LEU A 559 23.12 10.97 -36.28
C LEU A 559 24.05 12.15 -36.57
N ASP A 560 23.58 13.33 -36.21
CA ASP A 560 24.28 14.58 -36.50
C ASP A 560 25.57 14.74 -35.67
N ARG A 561 25.57 14.18 -34.44
CA ARG A 561 26.70 14.27 -33.50
C ARG A 561 26.70 13.05 -32.58
N ILE A 562 27.89 12.63 -32.21
CA ILE A 562 28.14 11.52 -31.29
C ILE A 562 29.00 12.02 -30.16
N VAL A 563 28.57 11.75 -28.93
CA VAL A 563 29.29 12.07 -27.69
C VAL A 563 29.64 10.75 -26.99
N VAL A 564 30.93 10.57 -26.73
CA VAL A 564 31.44 9.37 -26.04
C VAL A 564 31.66 9.69 -24.58
N LEU A 565 30.99 8.90 -23.72
CA LEU A 565 31.08 9.00 -22.28
C LEU A 565 31.97 7.88 -21.74
N ALA A 566 32.97 8.22 -20.94
CA ALA A 566 33.77 7.28 -20.17
C ALA A 566 33.94 7.82 -18.75
N ASP A 567 33.68 6.97 -17.76
CA ASP A 567 33.79 7.26 -16.32
C ASP A 567 33.15 8.60 -15.89
N GLY A 568 32.00 8.94 -16.50
CA GLY A 568 31.24 10.15 -16.18
C GLY A 568 31.71 11.43 -16.89
N GLU A 569 32.72 11.35 -17.76
CA GLU A 569 33.27 12.47 -18.54
C GLU A 569 33.02 12.31 -20.04
N ILE A 570 32.98 13.42 -20.77
CA ILE A 570 32.95 13.43 -22.25
C ILE A 570 34.38 13.32 -22.74
N VAL A 571 34.74 12.17 -23.34
CA VAL A 571 36.07 11.91 -23.84
C VAL A 571 36.22 12.17 -25.33
N GLU A 572 35.16 12.04 -26.12
CA GLU A 572 35.14 12.32 -27.55
C GLU A 572 33.82 12.95 -27.95
N ASP A 573 33.84 13.84 -28.93
CA ASP A 573 32.71 14.60 -29.43
C ASP A 573 32.91 14.98 -30.90
N GLY A 574 32.01 14.50 -31.78
CA GLY A 574 32.12 14.75 -33.21
C GLY A 574 31.11 13.96 -34.05
N THR A 575 31.29 14.03 -35.36
CA THR A 575 30.50 13.18 -36.29
C THR A 575 31.10 11.77 -36.36
N HIS A 576 30.34 10.82 -36.88
CA HIS A 576 30.80 9.45 -37.10
C HIS A 576 32.14 9.40 -37.87
N ALA A 577 32.25 10.16 -38.98
CA ALA A 577 33.46 10.17 -39.80
C ALA A 577 34.67 10.71 -39.03
N GLN A 578 34.51 11.82 -38.32
CA GLN A 578 35.58 12.42 -37.51
C GLN A 578 36.07 11.48 -36.40
N LEU A 579 35.15 10.82 -35.68
CA LEU A 579 35.52 9.95 -34.58
C LEU A 579 36.13 8.61 -35.05
N VAL A 580 35.74 8.09 -36.20
CA VAL A 580 36.42 6.93 -36.82
C VAL A 580 37.83 7.29 -37.26
N GLU A 581 38.02 8.44 -37.90
CA GLU A 581 39.33 8.94 -38.34
C GLU A 581 40.26 9.24 -37.15
N ALA A 582 39.73 9.77 -36.04
CA ALA A 582 40.47 10.03 -34.82
C ALA A 582 41.08 8.79 -34.18
N GLY A 583 40.53 7.60 -34.44
CA GLY A 583 41.09 6.33 -33.96
C GLY A 583 40.99 6.11 -32.46
N GLY A 584 40.12 6.82 -31.77
CA GLY A 584 39.93 6.79 -30.32
C GLY A 584 39.01 5.68 -29.80
N GLU A 585 38.32 5.96 -28.67
CA GLU A 585 37.45 4.98 -28.02
C GLU A 585 36.25 4.62 -28.92
N TYR A 586 35.65 5.60 -29.60
CA TYR A 586 34.59 5.35 -30.57
C TYR A 586 35.01 4.41 -31.70
N ALA A 587 36.15 4.69 -32.32
CA ALA A 587 36.67 3.86 -33.39
C ALA A 587 36.97 2.42 -32.92
N SER A 588 37.50 2.28 -31.71
CA SER A 588 37.73 0.97 -31.08
C SER A 588 36.40 0.21 -30.84
N LEU A 589 35.33 0.87 -30.35
CA LEU A 589 34.02 0.28 -30.18
C LEU A 589 33.38 -0.09 -31.52
N TRP A 590 33.53 0.79 -32.53
CA TRP A 590 33.04 0.58 -33.91
C TRP A 590 33.68 -0.63 -34.56
N SER A 591 35.02 -0.75 -34.52
CA SER A 591 35.75 -1.86 -35.12
C SER A 591 35.39 -3.21 -34.47
N ARG A 592 35.17 -3.24 -33.17
CA ARG A 592 34.71 -4.45 -32.47
C ARG A 592 33.30 -4.90 -32.88
N GLN A 593 32.38 -3.97 -33.09
CA GLN A 593 31.05 -4.31 -33.52
C GLN A 593 30.96 -4.70 -34.99
N THR A 594 31.71 -4.02 -35.86
CA THR A 594 31.72 -4.31 -37.30
C THR A 594 32.65 -5.47 -37.65
N GLY A 595 33.77 -5.66 -36.95
CA GLY A 595 34.66 -6.79 -37.12
C GLY A 595 34.07 -8.13 -36.75
N ALA A 596 33.23 -8.17 -35.72
CA ALA A 596 32.45 -9.37 -35.35
C ALA A 596 31.43 -9.82 -36.41
N PHE A 597 31.02 -8.90 -37.34
CA PHE A 597 30.15 -9.24 -38.46
C PHE A 597 30.93 -9.78 -39.70
N LEU A 598 32.26 -9.63 -39.74
CA LEU A 598 33.11 -10.12 -40.84
C LEU A 598 33.73 -11.49 -40.54
N GLU A 599 33.68 -11.96 -39.28
CA GLU A 599 34.17 -13.29 -38.87
C GLU A 599 33.05 -14.30 -38.60
N ALA A 600 31.79 -13.95 -38.75
CA ALA A 600 30.62 -14.83 -38.65
C ALA A 600 29.97 -15.06 -40.00
#